data_6663aa728919360b143d2e8b44f98da5
#
_entry.id   6663aa728919360b143d2e8b44f98da5
#
_cell.length_a   1.000
_cell.length_b   1.000
_cell.length_c   1.000
_cell.angle_alpha   90.00
_cell.angle_beta   90.00
_cell.angle_gamma   90.00
#
_symmetry.space_group_name_H-M   'P 1'
#
loop_
_entity.id
_entity.type
_entity.pdbx_description
1 polymer ?
#
loop_
_entity_poly.entity_id
_entity_poly.type
_entity_poly.pdbx_seq_one_letter_code
_entity_poly.pdbx_strand_id
1 'polypeptide(L)'
;LPGIDLLHEPLASKGRQAEEDLERNVEVLQSTLREFGIEAQVGNVIRGPVITRYEVHPAPGVKVQKITALADDLALAMAAASIRIVAPIPGKSAVGIEIPNIKATLVGLKEMLLSREYRQTRRFIPLAIGKEISGSAVVGDLREMPHLLIAGSTGSGKTVCINSIILTMLFSRTPDE
;
A
#
# COMPACT_ATOMS: atom_id res chain seq x y z
N LEU A 1 -6.98 30.46 -2.76
CA LEU A 1 -6.72 29.05 -3.07
C LEU A 1 -7.92 28.46 -3.83
N PRO A 2 -7.69 27.49 -4.74
CA PRO A 2 -8.77 26.78 -5.43
C PRO A 2 -9.69 26.06 -4.44
N GLY A 3 -10.99 25.96 -4.77
CA GLY A 3 -11.95 25.19 -3.97
C GLY A 3 -11.72 23.69 -4.12
N ILE A 4 -11.82 22.92 -3.03
CA ILE A 4 -11.62 21.47 -3.00
C ILE A 4 -12.69 20.72 -3.82
N ASP A 5 -13.80 21.37 -4.13
CA ASP A 5 -14.89 20.90 -5.00
C ASP A 5 -14.49 20.70 -6.45
N LEU A 6 -13.40 21.35 -6.90
CA LEU A 6 -12.82 21.12 -8.23
C LEU A 6 -12.20 19.72 -8.40
N LEU A 7 -11.96 19.01 -7.30
CA LEU A 7 -11.41 17.65 -7.32
C LEU A 7 -12.53 16.60 -7.27
N HIS A 8 -12.32 15.52 -8.04
CA HIS A 8 -13.27 14.40 -8.05
C HIS A 8 -13.42 13.75 -6.68
N GLU A 9 -14.65 13.31 -6.39
CA GLU A 9 -14.93 12.53 -5.17
C GLU A 9 -14.19 11.20 -5.18
N PRO A 10 -13.77 10.71 -4.00
CA PRO A 10 -13.16 9.40 -3.87
C PRO A 10 -14.13 8.31 -4.35
N LEU A 11 -13.60 7.34 -5.11
CA LEU A 11 -14.40 6.19 -5.52
C LEU A 11 -14.68 5.29 -4.30
N ALA A 12 -15.95 5.08 -4.00
CA ALA A 12 -16.37 4.18 -2.92
C ALA A 12 -15.90 2.74 -3.21
N SER A 13 -15.13 2.14 -2.29
CA SER A 13 -14.76 0.73 -2.38
C SER A 13 -15.99 -0.15 -2.11
N LYS A 14 -16.26 -1.14 -2.99
CA LYS A 14 -17.34 -2.12 -2.79
C LYS A 14 -16.90 -3.13 -1.71
N GLY A 15 -17.44 -3.01 -0.49
CA GLY A 15 -16.97 -3.73 0.69
C GLY A 15 -17.16 -5.26 0.68
N ARG A 16 -18.34 -5.78 0.29
CA ARG A 16 -18.72 -7.18 0.56
C ARG A 16 -17.96 -8.23 -0.27
N GLN A 17 -17.81 -8.01 -1.56
CA GLN A 17 -17.08 -8.93 -2.46
C GLN A 17 -15.56 -8.98 -2.14
N ALA A 18 -15.08 -7.97 -1.47
CA ALA A 18 -13.71 -7.82 -1.04
C ALA A 18 -13.37 -8.64 0.22
N GLU A 19 -14.34 -8.93 1.08
CA GLU A 19 -14.15 -9.74 2.29
C GLU A 19 -14.12 -11.23 1.93
N GLU A 20 -15.01 -11.70 1.06
CA GLU A 20 -15.03 -13.09 0.56
C GLU A 20 -13.73 -13.47 -0.17
N ASP A 21 -13.17 -12.51 -0.96
CA ASP A 21 -11.88 -12.69 -1.62
C ASP A 21 -10.71 -12.79 -0.61
N LEU A 22 -10.78 -12.07 0.52
CA LEU A 22 -9.75 -12.12 1.55
C LEU A 22 -9.72 -13.45 2.29
N GLU A 23 -10.88 -13.97 2.70
CA GLU A 23 -10.99 -15.26 3.40
C GLU A 23 -10.46 -16.40 2.52
N ARG A 24 -10.89 -16.45 1.26
CA ARG A 24 -10.40 -17.42 0.29
C ARG A 24 -8.87 -17.35 0.13
N ASN A 25 -8.32 -16.15 0.03
CA ASN A 25 -6.88 -15.97 -0.11
C ASN A 25 -6.11 -16.44 1.13
N VAL A 26 -6.66 -16.24 2.34
CA VAL A 26 -6.08 -16.77 3.58
C VAL A 26 -6.03 -18.30 3.54
N GLU A 27 -7.12 -18.96 3.13
CA GLU A 27 -7.18 -20.41 3.02
C GLU A 27 -6.16 -20.96 2.02
N VAL A 28 -6.10 -20.37 0.81
CA VAL A 28 -5.13 -20.76 -0.21
C VAL A 28 -3.70 -20.58 0.27
N LEU A 29 -3.39 -19.42 0.89
CA LEU A 29 -2.06 -19.15 1.42
C LEU A 29 -1.66 -20.16 2.49
N GLN A 30 -2.57 -20.45 3.42
CA GLN A 30 -2.31 -21.37 4.52
C GLN A 30 -2.18 -22.82 4.07
N SER A 31 -3.02 -23.27 3.11
CA SER A 31 -2.91 -24.62 2.53
C SER A 31 -1.60 -24.78 1.76
N THR A 32 -1.25 -23.80 0.92
CA THR A 32 0.00 -23.85 0.16
C THR A 32 1.23 -23.91 1.05
N LEU A 33 1.30 -23.09 2.09
CA LEU A 33 2.42 -23.17 3.05
C LEU A 33 2.51 -24.56 3.70
N ARG A 34 1.38 -25.16 4.04
CA ARG A 34 1.32 -26.51 4.63
C ARG A 34 1.76 -27.59 3.64
N GLU A 35 1.38 -27.50 2.37
CA GLU A 35 1.78 -28.43 1.29
C GLU A 35 3.31 -28.43 1.10
N PHE A 36 3.94 -27.28 1.26
CA PHE A 36 5.41 -27.16 1.24
C PHE A 36 6.10 -27.47 2.60
N GLY A 37 5.35 -28.06 3.54
CA GLY A 37 5.90 -28.47 4.85
C GLY A 37 6.26 -27.31 5.76
N ILE A 38 5.60 -26.16 5.59
CA ILE A 38 5.79 -24.98 6.44
C ILE A 38 4.60 -24.84 7.37
N GLU A 39 4.82 -25.11 8.65
CA GLU A 39 3.85 -24.84 9.71
C GLU A 39 3.85 -23.33 10.02
N ALA A 40 2.79 -22.66 9.64
CA ALA A 40 2.60 -21.23 9.87
C ALA A 40 1.10 -20.91 9.98
N GLN A 41 0.79 -19.84 10.69
CA GLN A 41 -0.58 -19.32 10.80
C GLN A 41 -0.68 -17.95 10.16
N VAL A 42 -1.70 -17.75 9.32
CA VAL A 42 -2.05 -16.44 8.82
C VAL A 42 -2.83 -15.72 9.92
N GLY A 43 -2.27 -14.62 10.39
CA GLY A 43 -2.84 -13.77 11.43
C GLY A 43 -3.59 -12.58 10.85
N ASN A 44 -3.06 -11.38 11.08
CA ASN A 44 -3.69 -10.15 10.63
C ASN A 44 -3.58 -9.97 9.12
N VAL A 45 -4.66 -9.49 8.49
CA VAL A 45 -4.70 -9.15 7.06
C VAL A 45 -4.94 -7.65 6.94
N ILE A 46 -4.02 -6.96 6.25
CA ILE A 46 -4.07 -5.52 6.05
C ILE A 46 -4.29 -5.26 4.58
N ARG A 47 -5.48 -4.78 4.24
CA ARG A 47 -5.83 -4.44 2.87
C ARG A 47 -5.51 -2.99 2.57
N GLY A 48 -4.53 -2.78 1.69
CA GLY A 48 -4.22 -1.47 1.14
C GLY A 48 -4.96 -1.18 -0.17
N PRO A 49 -4.76 0.00 -0.76
CA PRO A 49 -5.39 0.37 -2.01
C PRO A 49 -4.91 -0.45 -3.22
N VAL A 50 -3.66 -0.87 -3.24
CA VAL A 50 -3.03 -1.57 -4.37
C VAL A 50 -2.63 -3.00 -4.02
N ILE A 51 -2.19 -3.22 -2.79
CA ILE A 51 -1.72 -4.52 -2.29
C ILE A 51 -2.40 -4.87 -0.98
N THR A 52 -2.53 -6.18 -0.72
CA THR A 52 -2.96 -6.72 0.57
C THR A 52 -1.77 -7.43 1.22
N ARG A 53 -1.50 -7.13 2.48
CA ARG A 53 -0.46 -7.79 3.29
C ARG A 53 -1.11 -8.79 4.23
N TYR A 54 -0.63 -10.02 4.15
CA TYR A 54 -0.95 -11.11 5.05
C TYR A 54 0.20 -11.29 6.04
N GLU A 55 -0.07 -11.15 7.32
CA GLU A 55 0.92 -11.38 8.39
C GLU A 55 0.93 -12.86 8.73
N VAL A 56 2.05 -13.52 8.47
CA VAL A 56 2.23 -14.96 8.68
C VAL A 56 3.14 -15.17 9.87
N HIS A 57 2.68 -15.96 10.84
CA HIS A 57 3.42 -16.35 12.03
C HIS A 57 3.96 -17.77 11.88
N PRO A 58 5.25 -17.95 11.61
CA PRO A 58 5.86 -19.28 11.53
C PRO A 58 5.84 -19.97 12.87
N ALA A 59 5.65 -21.30 12.87
CA ALA A 59 5.80 -22.11 14.08
C ALA A 59 7.25 -22.08 14.59
N PRO A 60 7.48 -22.32 15.90
CA PRO A 60 8.84 -22.41 16.44
C PRO A 60 9.71 -23.42 15.68
N GLY A 61 10.92 -22.99 15.31
CA GLY A 61 11.85 -23.83 14.53
C GLY A 61 11.73 -23.71 12.99
N VAL A 62 10.69 -23.06 12.47
CA VAL A 62 10.57 -22.78 11.03
C VAL A 62 11.52 -21.66 10.65
N LYS A 63 12.43 -21.94 9.72
CA LYS A 63 13.38 -20.95 9.19
C LYS A 63 12.65 -20.00 8.23
N VAL A 64 12.76 -18.70 8.46
CA VAL A 64 12.15 -17.64 7.62
C VAL A 64 12.56 -17.77 6.14
N GLN A 65 13.80 -18.20 5.88
CA GLN A 65 14.30 -18.44 4.52
C GLN A 65 13.49 -19.47 3.73
N LYS A 66 12.87 -20.46 4.41
CA LYS A 66 12.00 -21.41 3.73
C LYS A 66 10.75 -20.74 3.17
N ILE A 67 10.21 -19.73 3.89
CA ILE A 67 9.04 -18.98 3.42
C ILE A 67 9.43 -18.04 2.28
N THR A 68 10.55 -17.34 2.41
CA THR A 68 10.99 -16.39 1.36
C THR A 68 11.35 -17.09 0.05
N ALA A 69 11.82 -18.33 0.10
CA ALA A 69 12.15 -19.13 -1.09
C ALA A 69 10.90 -19.56 -1.88
N LEU A 70 9.70 -19.54 -1.26
CA LEU A 70 8.45 -19.95 -1.92
C LEU A 70 7.71 -18.78 -2.61
N ALA A 71 8.34 -17.63 -2.81
CA ALA A 71 7.67 -16.47 -3.38
C ALA A 71 7.00 -16.74 -4.73
N ASP A 72 7.67 -17.48 -5.62
CA ASP A 72 7.16 -17.84 -6.95
C ASP A 72 6.07 -18.91 -6.86
N ASP A 73 6.22 -19.90 -6.00
CA ASP A 73 5.21 -20.96 -5.79
C ASP A 73 3.92 -20.37 -5.19
N LEU A 74 4.04 -19.47 -4.24
CA LEU A 74 2.93 -18.72 -3.66
C LEU A 74 2.28 -17.80 -4.69
N ALA A 75 3.05 -17.14 -5.56
CA ALA A 75 2.50 -16.32 -6.63
C ALA A 75 1.66 -17.16 -7.59
N LEU A 76 2.12 -18.37 -7.95
CA LEU A 76 1.38 -19.31 -8.78
C LEU A 76 0.09 -19.77 -8.11
N ALA A 77 0.15 -20.21 -6.85
CA ALA A 77 -1.01 -20.67 -6.09
C ALA A 77 -2.08 -19.60 -5.91
N MET A 78 -1.64 -18.35 -5.71
CA MET A 78 -2.52 -17.18 -5.53
C MET A 78 -2.97 -16.53 -6.84
N ALA A 79 -2.55 -17.08 -8.00
CA ALA A 79 -2.78 -16.51 -9.32
C ALA A 79 -2.37 -15.02 -9.41
N ALA A 80 -1.31 -14.64 -8.69
CA ALA A 80 -0.78 -13.29 -8.65
C ALA A 80 0.41 -13.15 -9.62
N ALA A 81 0.54 -11.97 -10.24
CA ALA A 81 1.66 -11.71 -11.17
C ALA A 81 3.03 -11.74 -10.46
N SER A 82 3.08 -11.35 -9.19
CA SER A 82 4.24 -11.43 -8.32
C SER A 82 3.82 -11.29 -6.86
N ILE A 83 4.62 -11.82 -5.94
CA ILE A 83 4.44 -11.67 -4.50
C ILE A 83 5.72 -11.09 -3.92
N ARG A 84 5.59 -10.16 -2.98
CA ARG A 84 6.71 -9.64 -2.22
C ARG A 84 6.66 -10.16 -0.80
N ILE A 85 7.78 -10.73 -0.32
CA ILE A 85 7.89 -11.20 1.05
C ILE A 85 8.79 -10.26 1.84
N VAL A 86 8.25 -9.71 2.92
CA VAL A 86 8.94 -8.84 3.89
C VAL A 86 9.20 -9.64 5.16
N ALA A 87 10.43 -10.00 5.39
CA ALA A 87 10.77 -10.90 6.48
C ALA A 87 12.06 -10.45 7.21
N PRO A 88 11.97 -10.12 8.51
CA PRO A 88 10.74 -9.97 9.29
C PRO A 88 9.99 -8.66 9.00
N ILE A 89 8.73 -8.57 9.41
CA ILE A 89 8.04 -7.26 9.45
C ILE A 89 8.69 -6.43 10.55
N PRO A 90 9.11 -5.17 10.28
CA PRO A 90 9.68 -4.30 11.29
C PRO A 90 8.80 -4.20 12.55
N GLY A 91 9.39 -4.50 13.71
CA GLY A 91 8.69 -4.45 15.00
C GLY A 91 7.74 -5.61 15.30
N LYS A 92 7.71 -6.66 14.46
CA LYS A 92 6.84 -7.84 14.65
C LYS A 92 7.59 -9.15 14.45
N SER A 93 7.20 -10.18 15.22
CA SER A 93 7.67 -11.57 15.00
C SER A 93 6.82 -12.28 13.95
N ALA A 94 6.71 -11.69 12.77
CA ALA A 94 5.90 -12.17 11.67
C ALA A 94 6.56 -11.90 10.31
N VAL A 95 6.15 -12.66 9.32
CA VAL A 95 6.53 -12.48 7.91
C VAL A 95 5.34 -11.84 7.18
N GLY A 96 5.58 -10.76 6.45
CA GLY A 96 4.57 -10.11 5.62
C GLY A 96 4.61 -10.68 4.21
N ILE A 97 3.49 -11.21 3.74
CA ILE A 97 3.29 -11.63 2.36
C ILE A 97 2.40 -10.59 1.69
N GLU A 98 2.95 -9.86 0.74
CA GLU A 98 2.28 -8.77 0.03
C GLU A 98 1.83 -9.25 -1.35
N ILE A 99 0.51 -9.25 -1.57
CA ILE A 99 -0.13 -9.73 -2.78
C ILE A 99 -0.85 -8.56 -3.45
N PRO A 100 -0.60 -8.30 -4.75
CA PRO A 100 -1.33 -7.28 -5.49
C PRO A 100 -2.84 -7.55 -5.51
N ASN A 101 -3.64 -6.53 -5.28
CA ASN A 101 -5.09 -6.62 -5.39
C ASN A 101 -5.49 -6.84 -6.86
N ILE A 102 -6.43 -7.73 -7.13
CA ILE A 102 -6.98 -7.95 -8.49
C ILE A 102 -7.54 -6.64 -9.06
N LYS A 103 -8.18 -5.84 -8.20
CA LYS A 103 -8.64 -4.49 -8.52
C LYS A 103 -8.02 -3.50 -7.56
N ALA A 104 -7.05 -2.73 -8.04
CA ALA A 104 -6.49 -1.63 -7.29
C ALA A 104 -7.56 -0.52 -7.11
N THR A 105 -7.57 0.07 -5.93
CA THR A 105 -8.39 1.26 -5.65
C THR A 105 -7.57 2.50 -5.92
N LEU A 106 -8.12 3.43 -6.69
CA LEU A 106 -7.46 4.71 -6.94
C LEU A 106 -7.46 5.55 -5.65
N VAL A 107 -6.31 6.11 -5.34
CA VAL A 107 -6.16 7.08 -4.25
C VAL A 107 -6.33 8.48 -4.85
N GLY A 108 -7.46 9.12 -4.56
CA GLY A 108 -7.78 10.45 -5.08
C GLY A 108 -7.03 11.55 -4.33
N LEU A 109 -6.62 12.61 -5.04
CA LEU A 109 -5.96 13.77 -4.42
C LEU A 109 -6.88 14.44 -3.39
N LYS A 110 -8.19 14.56 -3.68
CA LYS A 110 -9.19 15.12 -2.75
C LYS A 110 -9.18 14.40 -1.40
N GLU A 111 -9.20 13.07 -1.42
CA GLU A 111 -9.18 12.26 -0.21
C GLU A 111 -7.88 12.47 0.59
N MET A 112 -6.75 12.63 -0.11
CA MET A 112 -5.46 12.92 0.53
C MET A 112 -5.44 14.30 1.20
N LEU A 113 -5.91 15.35 0.52
CA LEU A 113 -5.98 16.71 1.06
C LEU A 113 -6.98 16.82 2.23
N LEU A 114 -8.03 16.00 2.24
CA LEU A 114 -9.00 15.94 3.33
C LEU A 114 -8.57 15.04 4.49
N SER A 115 -7.51 14.24 4.34
CA SER A 115 -7.03 13.34 5.39
C SER A 115 -6.61 14.11 6.64
N ARG A 116 -6.69 13.43 7.78
CA ARG A 116 -6.27 14.00 9.07
C ARG A 116 -4.79 14.35 9.06
N GLU A 117 -3.97 13.48 8.49
CA GLU A 117 -2.51 13.61 8.41
C GLU A 117 -2.11 14.86 7.61
N TYR A 118 -2.84 15.14 6.53
CA TYR A 118 -2.60 16.34 5.73
C TYR A 118 -3.11 17.61 6.43
N ARG A 119 -4.31 17.59 6.98
CA ARG A 119 -4.91 18.77 7.64
C ARG A 119 -4.20 19.20 8.92
N GLN A 120 -3.62 18.24 9.63
CA GLN A 120 -2.89 18.51 10.89
C GLN A 120 -1.40 18.72 10.69
N THR A 121 -0.92 18.64 9.43
CA THR A 121 0.51 18.81 9.16
C THR A 121 0.94 20.26 9.41
N ARG A 122 2.12 20.40 10.01
CA ARG A 122 2.81 21.69 10.17
C ARG A 122 3.94 21.88 9.16
N ARG A 123 3.97 21.06 8.11
CA ARG A 123 4.99 21.07 7.07
C ARG A 123 4.91 22.35 6.26
N PHE A 124 6.06 22.83 5.82
CA PHE A 124 6.15 24.10 5.12
C PHE A 124 5.61 24.01 3.69
N ILE A 125 6.01 22.96 2.95
CA ILE A 125 5.48 22.66 1.61
C ILE A 125 4.96 21.21 1.65
N PRO A 126 3.73 21.00 2.17
CA PRO A 126 3.19 19.64 2.31
C PRO A 126 2.90 19.02 0.95
N LEU A 127 3.32 17.78 0.77
CA LEU A 127 3.05 16.98 -0.41
C LEU A 127 2.16 15.81 -0.06
N ALA A 128 1.02 15.68 -0.73
CA ALA A 128 0.16 14.51 -0.67
C ALA A 128 0.77 13.39 -1.54
N ILE A 129 1.56 12.50 -0.94
CA ILE A 129 2.30 11.46 -1.67
C ILE A 129 1.39 10.28 -2.02
N GLY A 130 0.55 9.83 -1.11
CA GLY A 130 -0.33 8.68 -1.30
C GLY A 130 -0.73 8.01 0.01
N LYS A 131 -1.09 6.74 -0.02
CA LYS A 131 -1.44 5.94 1.16
C LYS A 131 -0.46 4.79 1.37
N GLU A 132 -0.18 4.52 2.64
CA GLU A 132 0.47 3.28 3.04
C GLU A 132 -0.45 2.08 2.85
N ILE A 133 0.11 0.88 2.99
CA ILE A 133 -0.66 -0.38 2.98
C ILE A 133 -1.73 -0.38 4.08
N SER A 134 -1.45 0.26 5.22
CA SER A 134 -2.41 0.45 6.32
C SER A 134 -3.62 1.33 5.95
N GLY A 135 -3.57 2.02 4.81
CA GLY A 135 -4.58 3.00 4.40
C GLY A 135 -4.33 4.42 4.93
N SER A 136 -3.33 4.60 5.80
CA SER A 136 -2.96 5.92 6.33
C SER A 136 -2.36 6.80 5.25
N ALA A 137 -2.68 8.09 5.27
CA ALA A 137 -2.14 9.04 4.30
C ALA A 137 -0.66 9.35 4.59
N VAL A 138 0.15 9.35 3.53
CA VAL A 138 1.57 9.73 3.59
C VAL A 138 1.71 11.16 3.09
N VAL A 139 2.19 12.02 3.96
CA VAL A 139 2.43 13.44 3.66
C VAL A 139 3.93 13.71 3.79
N GLY A 140 4.55 14.18 2.71
CA GLY A 140 5.95 14.62 2.69
C GLY A 140 6.07 16.14 2.90
N ASP A 141 7.29 16.63 3.04
CA ASP A 141 7.63 18.07 2.95
C ASP A 141 8.66 18.25 1.83
N LEU A 142 8.33 19.01 0.81
CA LEU A 142 9.26 19.25 -0.31
C LEU A 142 10.53 19.97 0.16
N ARG A 143 10.43 20.78 1.18
CA ARG A 143 11.58 21.49 1.78
C ARG A 143 12.61 20.52 2.39
N GLU A 144 12.13 19.37 2.91
CA GLU A 144 12.98 18.31 3.45
C GLU A 144 13.57 17.40 2.37
N MET A 145 13.16 17.59 1.10
CA MET A 145 13.59 16.82 -0.07
C MET A 145 14.33 17.70 -1.06
N PRO A 146 15.56 18.16 -0.75
CA PRO A 146 16.30 19.13 -1.59
C PRO A 146 16.57 18.58 -2.99
N HIS A 147 16.59 17.26 -3.14
CA HIS A 147 16.77 16.56 -4.42
C HIS A 147 15.74 15.42 -4.50
N LEU A 148 14.66 15.63 -5.26
CA LEU A 148 13.61 14.63 -5.48
C LEU A 148 13.77 14.01 -6.87
N LEU A 149 14.09 12.71 -6.93
CA LEU A 149 14.10 11.93 -8.16
C LEU A 149 12.81 11.11 -8.28
N ILE A 150 12.08 11.31 -9.38
CA ILE A 150 10.89 10.54 -9.71
C ILE A 150 11.19 9.67 -10.94
N ALA A 151 11.28 8.36 -10.73
CA ALA A 151 11.60 7.39 -11.76
C ALA A 151 10.54 6.27 -11.85
N GLY A 152 10.44 5.64 -13.02
CA GLY A 152 9.52 4.53 -13.26
C GLY A 152 9.40 4.22 -14.75
N SER A 153 8.87 3.06 -15.11
CA SER A 153 8.57 2.66 -16.49
C SER A 153 7.45 3.51 -17.11
N THR A 154 7.28 3.40 -18.42
CA THR A 154 6.13 4.04 -19.11
C THR A 154 4.82 3.49 -18.53
N GLY A 155 3.88 4.38 -18.24
CA GLY A 155 2.59 4.00 -17.63
C GLY A 155 2.61 3.82 -16.12
N SER A 156 3.76 3.95 -15.43
CA SER A 156 3.86 3.80 -13.97
C SER A 156 3.25 4.95 -13.16
N GLY A 157 2.78 6.03 -13.81
CA GLY A 157 2.16 7.17 -13.14
C GLY A 157 3.10 8.33 -12.81
N LYS A 158 4.33 8.41 -13.38
CA LYS A 158 5.25 9.52 -13.13
C LYS A 158 4.63 10.90 -13.34
N THR A 159 3.95 11.10 -14.47
CA THR A 159 3.29 12.36 -14.80
C THR A 159 2.15 12.67 -13.82
N VAL A 160 1.40 11.63 -13.40
CA VAL A 160 0.34 11.78 -12.40
C VAL A 160 0.93 12.21 -11.07
N CYS A 161 2.05 11.62 -10.65
CA CYS A 161 2.76 11.99 -9.42
C CYS A 161 3.22 13.46 -9.46
N ILE A 162 3.83 13.90 -10.57
CA ILE A 162 4.27 15.30 -10.74
C ILE A 162 3.06 16.24 -10.68
N ASN A 163 1.98 15.93 -11.39
CA ASN A 163 0.76 16.72 -11.37
C ASN A 163 0.16 16.78 -9.96
N SER A 164 0.16 15.67 -9.21
CA SER A 164 -0.32 15.63 -7.83
C SER A 164 0.52 16.52 -6.91
N ILE A 165 1.84 16.55 -7.09
CA ILE A 165 2.74 17.44 -6.36
C ILE A 165 2.40 18.91 -6.64
N ILE A 166 2.29 19.29 -7.93
CA ILE A 166 1.95 20.66 -8.35
C ILE A 166 0.58 21.06 -7.81
N LEU A 167 -0.43 20.20 -7.96
CA LEU A 167 -1.77 20.47 -7.46
C LEU A 167 -1.79 20.60 -5.94
N THR A 168 -1.05 19.75 -5.22
CA THR A 168 -0.95 19.85 -3.77
C THR A 168 -0.44 21.22 -3.34
N MET A 169 0.57 21.76 -4.00
CA MET A 169 1.09 23.10 -3.74
C MET A 169 0.02 24.17 -4.04
N LEU A 170 -0.65 24.10 -5.20
CA LEU A 170 -1.68 25.05 -5.58
C LEU A 170 -2.90 25.07 -4.65
N PHE A 171 -3.23 23.94 -4.00
CA PHE A 171 -4.32 23.83 -3.02
C PHE A 171 -3.90 24.22 -1.60
N SER A 172 -2.59 24.36 -1.31
CA SER A 172 -2.09 24.59 0.04
C SER A 172 -1.36 25.91 0.25
N ARG A 173 -0.88 26.56 -0.82
CA ARG A 173 -0.06 27.76 -0.73
C ARG A 173 -0.48 28.81 -1.75
N THR A 174 -0.38 30.07 -1.33
CA THR A 174 -0.53 31.23 -2.21
C THR A 174 0.82 31.57 -2.87
N PRO A 175 0.85 32.37 -3.97
CA PRO A 175 2.10 32.78 -4.60
C PRO A 175 3.06 33.57 -3.68
N ASP A 176 2.54 34.15 -2.61
CA ASP A 176 3.30 34.96 -1.65
C ASP A 176 3.90 34.13 -0.50
N GLU A 177 3.51 32.86 -0.37
CA GLU A 177 4.00 31.89 0.62
C GLU A 177 5.02 30.91 0.04
#